data_580d3259e99964d32e66e174bc7a327a
#
_entry.id   580d3259e99964d32e66e174bc7a327a
#
_cell.length_a   1.000
_cell.length_b   1.000
_cell.length_c   1.000
_cell.angle_alpha   90.00
_cell.angle_beta   90.00
_cell.angle_gamma   90.00
#
_symmetry.space_group_name_H-M   'P 1'
#
loop_
_entity.id
_entity.type
_entity.pdbx_description
1 polymer ?
#
loop_
_entity_poly.entity_id
_entity_poly.type
_entity_poly.pdbx_seq_one_letter_code
_entity_poly.pdbx_strand_id
1 'polypeptide(L)'
;LTTSASFLEDGNEISKITDLIAWNKYYGWYGGSAADLAKWADQIHRNYPSYKLGISEYGAGASIYHQQDSLKPGDPSGWWHPENWQTHYHMENWKAISERPFIWGSFIWNLFDFGAAHRTEGDRPGINDKGLVTFDRKVKKDAFYFYKANWNKKDKFIYIANRRCV
;
A
#
# COMPACT_ATOMS: atom_id res chain seq x y z
N LEU A 1 21.92 -1.06 12.82
CA LEU A 1 21.37 -1.30 11.47
C LEU A 1 20.83 -0.01 10.91
N THR A 2 21.13 0.25 9.64
CA THR A 2 20.62 1.38 8.88
C THR A 2 19.71 0.89 7.77
N THR A 3 18.71 1.69 7.36
CA THR A 3 17.85 1.40 6.22
C THR A 3 17.57 2.66 5.42
N SER A 4 17.22 2.48 4.16
CA SER A 4 16.78 3.56 3.28
C SER A 4 15.38 3.27 2.73
N ALA A 5 14.60 4.31 2.53
CA ALA A 5 13.40 4.28 1.69
C ALA A 5 13.78 4.82 0.31
N SER A 6 13.65 4.02 -0.72
CA SER A 6 14.11 4.35 -2.08
C SER A 6 12.98 4.32 -3.10
N PHE A 7 13.02 5.25 -4.05
CA PHE A 7 12.26 5.23 -5.28
C PHE A 7 13.17 5.13 -6.53
N LEU A 8 14.47 4.94 -6.28
CA LEU A 8 15.48 4.82 -7.34
C LEU A 8 15.32 3.50 -8.10
N GLU A 9 15.98 3.44 -9.25
CA GLU A 9 16.02 2.22 -10.07
C GLU A 9 16.64 1.05 -9.31
N ASP A 10 16.18 -0.14 -9.66
CA ASP A 10 16.69 -1.38 -9.11
C ASP A 10 18.19 -1.53 -9.42
N GLY A 11 18.98 -1.85 -8.41
CA GLY A 11 20.44 -1.98 -8.57
C GLY A 11 21.25 -0.69 -8.48
N ASN A 12 20.61 0.46 -8.21
CA ASN A 12 21.33 1.72 -8.00
C ASN A 12 22.36 1.60 -6.87
N GLU A 13 23.55 2.16 -7.06
CA GLU A 13 24.67 2.03 -6.10
C GLU A 13 24.36 2.61 -4.72
N ILE A 14 23.51 3.66 -4.63
CA ILE A 14 23.06 4.24 -3.37
C ILE A 14 22.32 3.20 -2.53
N SER A 15 21.61 2.27 -3.19
CA SER A 15 20.88 1.19 -2.52
C SER A 15 21.79 0.21 -1.77
N LYS A 16 23.11 0.23 -2.01
CA LYS A 16 24.09 -0.65 -1.38
C LYS A 16 24.73 -0.05 -0.12
N ILE A 17 24.44 1.21 0.21
CA ILE A 17 25.09 1.93 1.31
C ILE A 17 24.54 1.50 2.68
N THR A 18 23.26 1.17 2.75
CA THR A 18 22.58 0.82 4.00
C THR A 18 22.58 -0.70 4.25
N ASP A 19 22.50 -1.11 5.52
CA ASP A 19 22.44 -2.53 5.90
C ASP A 19 21.20 -3.24 5.37
N LEU A 20 20.08 -2.51 5.32
CA LEU A 20 18.78 -2.95 4.80
C LEU A 20 18.34 -1.96 3.74
N ILE A 21 17.65 -2.44 2.72
CA ILE A 21 17.09 -1.57 1.70
C ILE A 21 15.60 -1.81 1.55
N ALA A 22 14.83 -0.73 1.38
CA ALA A 22 13.41 -0.81 1.11
C ALA A 22 13.01 0.15 -0.01
N TRP A 23 12.05 -0.28 -0.83
CA TRP A 23 11.55 0.50 -1.95
C TRP A 23 10.12 0.94 -1.76
N ASN A 24 9.81 2.16 -2.24
CA ASN A 24 8.45 2.63 -2.45
C ASN A 24 7.89 1.95 -3.70
N LYS A 25 6.89 1.09 -3.54
CA LYS A 25 6.30 0.33 -4.66
C LYS A 25 4.77 0.43 -4.63
N TYR A 26 4.23 0.97 -5.70
CA TYR A 26 2.81 1.30 -5.81
C TYR A 26 2.14 0.58 -7.00
N TYR A 27 2.51 -0.68 -7.24
CA TYR A 27 1.91 -1.50 -8.28
C TYR A 27 0.41 -1.67 -8.05
N GLY A 28 -0.39 -1.32 -9.07
CA GLY A 28 -1.85 -1.31 -8.98
C GLY A 28 -2.43 0.03 -8.51
N TRP A 29 -1.58 1.05 -8.26
CA TRP A 29 -2.01 2.42 -8.01
C TRP A 29 -1.49 3.39 -9.06
N TYR A 30 -0.18 3.67 -9.10
CA TYR A 30 0.41 4.57 -10.11
C TYR A 30 0.71 3.87 -11.43
N GLY A 31 0.63 2.55 -11.51
CA GLY A 31 0.83 1.77 -12.73
C GLY A 31 0.90 0.27 -12.45
N GLY A 32 0.84 -0.52 -13.52
CA GLY A 32 0.83 -1.97 -13.43
C GLY A 32 -0.41 -2.53 -12.73
N SER A 33 -0.33 -3.76 -12.29
CA SER A 33 -1.34 -4.43 -11.48
C SER A 33 -0.85 -4.66 -10.05
N ALA A 34 -1.75 -4.81 -9.08
CA ALA A 34 -1.38 -5.11 -7.70
C ALA A 34 -0.56 -6.41 -7.56
N ALA A 35 -0.78 -7.38 -8.47
CA ALA A 35 -0.02 -8.64 -8.51
C ALA A 35 1.43 -8.46 -9.01
N ASP A 36 1.78 -7.34 -9.63
CA ASP A 36 3.14 -7.14 -10.15
C ASP A 36 4.20 -6.91 -9.07
N LEU A 37 3.79 -6.55 -7.84
CA LEU A 37 4.69 -6.50 -6.69
C LEU A 37 5.39 -7.84 -6.46
N ALA A 38 4.65 -8.95 -6.58
CA ALA A 38 5.19 -10.29 -6.44
C ALA A 38 6.31 -10.56 -7.46
N LYS A 39 6.03 -10.28 -8.73
CA LYS A 39 6.99 -10.49 -9.83
C LYS A 39 8.26 -9.65 -9.63
N TRP A 40 8.07 -8.37 -9.28
CA TRP A 40 9.18 -7.46 -9.02
C TRP A 40 10.05 -7.95 -7.86
N ALA A 41 9.44 -8.32 -6.72
CA ALA A 41 10.17 -8.78 -5.55
C ALA A 41 10.98 -10.05 -5.84
N ASP A 42 10.41 -11.02 -6.56
CA ASP A 42 11.09 -12.24 -6.98
C ASP A 42 12.25 -11.94 -7.95
N GLN A 43 12.08 -10.98 -8.84
CA GLN A 43 13.13 -10.57 -9.78
C GLN A 43 14.29 -9.89 -9.05
N ILE A 44 14.01 -8.95 -8.14
CA ILE A 44 15.05 -8.28 -7.34
C ILE A 44 15.82 -9.31 -6.50
N HIS A 45 15.11 -10.20 -5.82
CA HIS A 45 15.77 -11.23 -5.01
C HIS A 45 16.67 -12.15 -5.83
N ARG A 46 16.29 -12.49 -7.06
CA ARG A 46 17.15 -13.27 -7.98
C ARG A 46 18.34 -12.48 -8.49
N ASN A 47 18.14 -11.23 -8.88
CA ASN A 47 19.17 -10.41 -9.49
C ASN A 47 20.19 -9.88 -8.47
N TYR A 48 19.74 -9.66 -7.23
CA TYR A 48 20.52 -9.09 -6.13
C TYR A 48 20.32 -9.91 -4.84
N PRO A 49 20.81 -11.16 -4.80
CA PRO A 49 20.55 -12.07 -3.68
C PRO A 49 21.14 -11.61 -2.34
N SER A 50 22.10 -10.69 -2.36
CA SER A 50 22.67 -10.07 -1.16
C SER A 50 21.81 -8.96 -0.57
N TYR A 51 20.80 -8.46 -1.29
CA TYR A 51 19.92 -7.40 -0.80
C TYR A 51 18.97 -7.95 0.27
N LYS A 52 18.97 -7.27 1.41
CA LYS A 52 17.94 -7.48 2.45
C LYS A 52 16.75 -6.58 2.08
N LEU A 53 15.86 -7.14 1.27
CA LEU A 53 14.75 -6.44 0.63
C LEU A 53 13.62 -6.11 1.60
N GLY A 54 13.14 -4.87 1.58
CA GLY A 54 11.93 -4.41 2.24
C GLY A 54 11.05 -3.55 1.33
N ILE A 55 9.84 -3.28 1.77
CA ILE A 55 8.89 -2.36 1.11
C ILE A 55 8.67 -1.17 2.02
N SER A 56 9.25 -0.01 1.68
CA SER A 56 9.16 1.21 2.50
C SER A 56 7.84 1.93 2.36
N GLU A 57 7.18 1.80 1.21
CA GLU A 57 5.84 2.34 1.01
C GLU A 57 5.05 1.51 0.01
N TYR A 58 3.79 1.26 0.32
CA TYR A 58 2.75 0.82 -0.61
C TYR A 58 1.39 1.29 -0.12
N GLY A 59 0.49 1.66 -1.03
CA GLY A 59 -0.83 2.19 -0.67
C GLY A 59 -1.60 2.71 -1.88
N ALA A 60 -2.89 2.87 -1.73
CA ALA A 60 -3.81 3.44 -2.71
C ALA A 60 -4.72 4.46 -2.05
N GLY A 61 -5.10 5.49 -2.79
CA GLY A 61 -6.07 6.49 -2.34
C GLY A 61 -7.46 5.89 -2.17
N ALA A 62 -8.22 6.40 -1.21
CA ALA A 62 -9.62 6.03 -1.02
C ALA A 62 -10.43 7.09 -0.27
N SER A 63 -11.63 7.34 -0.74
CA SER A 63 -12.67 8.03 0.01
C SER A 63 -13.70 7.04 0.54
N ILE A 64 -14.13 7.23 1.79
CA ILE A 64 -15.22 6.46 2.39
C ILE A 64 -16.59 6.70 1.70
N TYR A 65 -16.67 7.71 0.85
CA TYR A 65 -17.86 8.05 0.06
C TYR A 65 -17.81 7.49 -1.37
N HIS A 66 -16.69 6.92 -1.78
CA HIS A 66 -16.52 6.37 -3.12
C HIS A 66 -16.54 4.85 -3.09
N GLN A 67 -17.63 4.28 -3.57
CA GLN A 67 -17.81 2.84 -3.74
C GLN A 67 -18.13 2.55 -5.20
N GLN A 68 -17.76 1.38 -5.69
CA GLN A 68 -18.08 0.96 -7.05
C GLN A 68 -18.33 -0.56 -7.11
N ASP A 69 -19.15 -1.01 -8.03
CA ASP A 69 -19.49 -2.44 -8.18
C ASP A 69 -18.33 -3.27 -8.78
N SER A 70 -17.47 -2.63 -9.56
CA SER A 70 -16.36 -3.31 -10.22
C SER A 70 -15.05 -3.02 -9.51
N LEU A 71 -14.19 -4.04 -9.33
CA LEU A 71 -12.83 -3.88 -8.81
C LEU A 71 -11.90 -3.31 -9.87
N LYS A 72 -12.04 -2.03 -10.18
CA LYS A 72 -11.15 -1.27 -11.08
C LYS A 72 -10.39 -0.21 -10.30
N PRO A 73 -9.13 0.06 -10.65
CA PRO A 73 -8.39 1.16 -10.04
C PRO A 73 -9.09 2.49 -10.32
N GLY A 74 -9.07 3.38 -9.34
CA GLY A 74 -9.31 4.80 -9.58
C GLY A 74 -8.14 5.40 -10.35
N ASP A 75 -8.37 6.55 -11.00
CA ASP A 75 -7.27 7.36 -11.54
C ASP A 75 -6.53 8.04 -10.37
N PRO A 76 -5.23 7.78 -10.16
CA PRO A 76 -4.46 8.40 -9.08
C PRO A 76 -4.44 9.94 -9.11
N SER A 77 -4.71 10.53 -10.27
CA SER A 77 -4.79 11.99 -10.49
C SER A 77 -6.22 12.50 -10.50
N GLY A 78 -7.19 11.60 -10.48
CA GLY A 78 -8.61 11.91 -10.53
C GLY A 78 -9.20 12.19 -9.15
N TRP A 79 -10.47 12.57 -9.14
CA TRP A 79 -11.22 12.80 -7.90
C TRP A 79 -11.83 11.52 -7.32
N TRP A 80 -12.03 10.48 -8.16
CA TRP A 80 -12.72 9.24 -7.77
C TRP A 80 -11.75 8.19 -7.30
N HIS A 81 -11.65 8.01 -5.98
CA HIS A 81 -10.81 7.01 -5.33
C HIS A 81 -11.68 6.01 -4.55
N PRO A 82 -12.07 4.88 -5.16
CA PRO A 82 -13.00 3.94 -4.54
C PRO A 82 -12.35 3.15 -3.39
N GLU A 83 -13.04 3.10 -2.24
CA GLU A 83 -12.56 2.43 -1.03
C GLU A 83 -12.41 0.92 -1.23
N ASN A 84 -13.31 0.29 -1.99
CA ASN A 84 -13.21 -1.14 -2.29
C ASN A 84 -12.00 -1.47 -3.18
N TRP A 85 -11.54 -0.53 -4.04
CA TRP A 85 -10.27 -0.70 -4.74
C TRP A 85 -9.08 -0.64 -3.78
N GLN A 86 -9.04 0.33 -2.84
CA GLN A 86 -8.00 0.39 -1.83
C GLN A 86 -7.89 -0.93 -1.08
N THR A 87 -9.01 -1.48 -0.67
CA THR A 87 -9.06 -2.76 0.06
C THR A 87 -8.49 -3.91 -0.77
N HIS A 88 -8.93 -4.06 -2.02
CA HIS A 88 -8.40 -5.06 -2.94
C HIS A 88 -6.91 -4.89 -3.19
N TYR A 89 -6.46 -3.65 -3.41
CA TYR A 89 -5.05 -3.31 -3.57
C TYR A 89 -4.22 -3.81 -2.38
N HIS A 90 -4.67 -3.53 -1.15
CA HIS A 90 -3.95 -3.96 0.04
C HIS A 90 -3.98 -5.48 0.23
N MET A 91 -5.06 -6.15 -0.12
CA MET A 91 -5.15 -7.61 -0.07
C MET A 91 -4.12 -8.27 -1.00
N GLU A 92 -4.03 -7.83 -2.26
CA GLU A 92 -3.10 -8.37 -3.24
C GLU A 92 -1.63 -8.07 -2.90
N ASN A 93 -1.34 -6.83 -2.50
CA ASN A 93 0.03 -6.46 -2.11
C ASN A 93 0.47 -7.17 -0.83
N TRP A 94 -0.41 -7.29 0.17
CA TRP A 94 -0.09 -8.04 1.39
C TRP A 94 0.12 -9.53 1.12
N LYS A 95 -0.67 -10.13 0.26
CA LYS A 95 -0.44 -11.51 -0.20
C LYS A 95 0.95 -11.65 -0.82
N ALA A 96 1.30 -10.76 -1.74
CA ALA A 96 2.62 -10.76 -2.37
C ALA A 96 3.76 -10.64 -1.33
N ILE A 97 3.60 -9.80 -0.30
CA ILE A 97 4.60 -9.58 0.75
C ILE A 97 4.67 -10.79 1.70
N SER A 98 3.53 -11.24 2.20
CA SER A 98 3.47 -12.27 3.25
C SER A 98 3.92 -13.66 2.78
N GLU A 99 3.83 -13.93 1.49
CA GLU A 99 4.32 -15.17 0.86
C GLU A 99 5.83 -15.16 0.56
N ARG A 100 6.55 -14.06 0.89
CA ARG A 100 7.98 -13.88 0.59
C ARG A 100 8.81 -13.64 1.84
N PRO A 101 9.30 -14.72 2.49
CA PRO A 101 10.03 -14.62 3.76
C PRO A 101 11.36 -13.87 3.64
N PHE A 102 11.86 -13.60 2.43
CA PHE A 102 13.03 -12.78 2.20
C PHE A 102 12.77 -11.27 2.31
N ILE A 103 11.50 -10.84 2.36
CA ILE A 103 11.13 -9.44 2.63
C ILE A 103 11.17 -9.24 4.15
N TRP A 104 12.15 -8.46 4.63
CA TRP A 104 12.35 -8.25 6.08
C TRP A 104 11.26 -7.40 6.74
N GLY A 105 10.57 -6.58 5.97
CA GLY A 105 9.51 -5.72 6.50
C GLY A 105 8.78 -4.93 5.41
N SER A 106 7.62 -4.43 5.76
CA SER A 106 6.80 -3.59 4.89
C SER A 106 6.06 -2.52 5.66
N PHE A 107 5.89 -1.35 5.03
CA PHE A 107 5.25 -0.20 5.64
C PHE A 107 4.15 0.33 4.73
N ILE A 108 2.95 0.40 5.28
CA ILE A 108 1.78 0.92 4.56
C ILE A 108 1.90 2.44 4.47
N TRP A 109 1.69 2.99 3.29
CA TRP A 109 1.47 4.40 3.09
C TRP A 109 -0.03 4.68 2.88
N ASN A 110 -0.80 5.02 3.93
CA ASN A 110 -0.37 5.46 5.22
C ASN A 110 -1.40 5.04 6.28
N LEU A 111 -1.12 5.24 7.58
CA LEU A 111 -2.13 4.94 8.61
C LEU A 111 -3.29 5.94 8.59
N PHE A 112 -3.00 7.23 8.44
CA PHE A 112 -3.99 8.30 8.43
C PHE A 112 -3.96 9.08 7.12
N ASP A 113 -5.12 9.53 6.66
CA ASP A 113 -5.15 10.63 5.71
C ASP A 113 -4.47 11.86 6.32
N PHE A 114 -3.75 12.63 5.53
CA PHE A 114 -2.98 13.77 6.04
C PHE A 114 -2.97 14.96 5.07
N GLY A 115 -2.69 16.15 5.60
CA GLY A 115 -2.60 17.38 4.81
C GLY A 115 -1.44 17.33 3.81
N ALA A 116 -1.73 17.62 2.55
CA ALA A 116 -0.78 17.67 1.45
C ALA A 116 -1.22 18.75 0.45
N ALA A 117 -0.89 19.99 0.74
CA ALA A 117 -1.44 21.18 0.08
C ALA A 117 -1.30 21.20 -1.45
N HIS A 118 -0.29 20.49 -2.00
CA HIS A 118 -0.06 20.39 -3.45
C HIS A 118 -0.98 19.37 -4.14
N ARG A 119 -1.73 18.55 -3.40
CA ARG A 119 -2.61 17.53 -3.97
C ARG A 119 -3.98 18.10 -4.29
N THR A 120 -4.47 17.77 -5.48
CA THR A 120 -5.78 18.20 -5.98
C THR A 120 -6.71 17.02 -6.27
N GLU A 121 -6.18 15.83 -6.27
CA GLU A 121 -6.89 14.57 -6.48
C GLU A 121 -7.66 14.11 -5.22
N GLY A 122 -8.48 13.07 -5.39
CA GLY A 122 -9.33 12.54 -4.32
C GLY A 122 -10.59 13.36 -4.09
N ASP A 123 -11.34 13.06 -3.06
CA ASP A 123 -12.61 13.74 -2.73
C ASP A 123 -12.40 15.12 -2.08
N ARG A 124 -11.19 15.42 -1.63
CA ARG A 124 -10.84 16.67 -0.94
C ARG A 124 -9.46 17.18 -1.36
N PRO A 125 -9.38 18.28 -2.11
CA PRO A 125 -8.12 18.95 -2.40
C PRO A 125 -7.32 19.26 -1.12
N GLY A 126 -6.00 19.16 -1.18
CA GLY A 126 -5.11 19.39 -0.06
C GLY A 126 -4.98 18.24 0.92
N ILE A 127 -5.56 17.07 0.62
CA ILE A 127 -5.47 15.87 1.44
C ILE A 127 -4.85 14.72 0.63
N ASN A 128 -3.88 14.03 1.24
CA ASN A 128 -3.48 12.72 0.78
C ASN A 128 -4.40 11.68 1.44
N ASP A 129 -5.21 11.01 0.63
CA ASP A 129 -6.27 10.08 1.06
C ASP A 129 -5.85 8.61 1.10
N LYS A 130 -4.54 8.33 1.09
CA LYS A 130 -4.01 6.95 1.18
C LYS A 130 -4.06 6.35 2.58
N GLY A 131 -4.59 7.09 3.56
CA GLY A 131 -4.76 6.58 4.92
C GLY A 131 -5.68 5.37 4.98
N LEU A 132 -5.42 4.49 5.95
CA LEU A 132 -6.37 3.45 6.37
C LEU A 132 -7.45 4.01 7.31
N VAL A 133 -7.26 5.22 7.79
CA VAL A 133 -8.17 5.96 8.68
C VAL A 133 -8.31 7.37 8.15
N THR A 134 -9.50 7.95 8.24
CA THR A 134 -9.79 9.30 7.75
C THR A 134 -8.94 10.37 8.43
N PHE A 135 -8.84 11.54 7.80
CA PHE A 135 -8.07 12.70 8.27
C PHE A 135 -8.43 13.12 9.70
N ASP A 136 -9.71 13.10 10.05
CA ASP A 136 -10.23 13.43 11.38
C ASP A 136 -10.08 12.30 12.42
N ARG A 137 -9.51 11.15 12.04
CA ARG A 137 -9.30 9.94 12.84
C ARG A 137 -10.56 9.20 13.27
N LYS A 138 -11.72 9.57 12.75
CA LYS A 138 -13.01 9.03 13.21
C LYS A 138 -13.42 7.73 12.52
N VAL A 139 -13.09 7.59 11.23
CA VAL A 139 -13.56 6.45 10.44
C VAL A 139 -12.35 5.59 10.01
N LYS A 140 -12.41 4.32 10.34
CA LYS A 140 -11.50 3.29 9.83
C LYS A 140 -12.04 2.78 8.50
N LYS A 141 -11.24 2.89 7.45
CA LYS A 141 -11.59 2.35 6.12
C LYS A 141 -11.53 0.82 6.13
N ASP A 142 -12.10 0.18 5.14
CA ASP A 142 -12.17 -1.28 5.09
C ASP A 142 -10.80 -1.97 5.11
N ALA A 143 -9.80 -1.40 4.45
CA ALA A 143 -8.44 -1.91 4.48
C ALA A 143 -7.81 -1.92 5.89
N PHE A 144 -8.23 -1.01 6.81
CA PHE A 144 -7.80 -1.07 8.22
C PHE A 144 -8.23 -2.39 8.87
N TYR A 145 -9.47 -2.81 8.63
CA TYR A 145 -10.00 -4.04 9.24
C TYR A 145 -9.39 -5.29 8.61
N PHE A 146 -9.03 -5.23 7.33
CA PHE A 146 -8.24 -6.28 6.69
C PHE A 146 -6.91 -6.49 7.44
N TYR A 147 -6.14 -5.43 7.69
CA TYR A 147 -4.88 -5.55 8.44
C TYR A 147 -5.09 -5.93 9.89
N LYS A 148 -6.14 -5.43 10.54
CA LYS A 148 -6.50 -5.85 11.89
C LYS A 148 -6.69 -7.37 11.96
N ALA A 149 -7.38 -7.95 10.99
CA ALA A 149 -7.59 -9.40 10.94
C ALA A 149 -6.31 -10.19 10.66
N ASN A 150 -5.42 -9.67 9.80
CA ASN A 150 -4.20 -10.38 9.41
C ASN A 150 -3.03 -10.20 10.38
N TRP A 151 -2.92 -9.05 11.03
CA TRP A 151 -1.77 -8.72 11.88
C TRP A 151 -2.01 -8.92 13.38
N ASN A 152 -3.26 -8.95 13.84
CA ASN A 152 -3.55 -9.21 15.24
C ASN A 152 -3.42 -10.70 15.56
N LYS A 153 -2.36 -11.05 16.28
CA LYS A 153 -2.10 -12.43 16.71
C LYS A 153 -2.77 -12.78 18.05
N LYS A 154 -3.29 -11.78 18.77
CA LYS A 154 -3.86 -11.98 20.11
C LYS A 154 -5.32 -12.40 20.06
N ASP A 155 -6.09 -11.77 19.17
CA ASP A 155 -7.53 -11.98 19.04
C ASP A 155 -7.86 -12.55 17.68
N LYS A 156 -8.86 -13.41 17.63
CA LYS A 156 -9.40 -13.93 16.37
C LYS A 156 -10.42 -12.95 15.81
N PHE A 157 -10.24 -12.55 14.55
CA PHE A 157 -11.18 -11.70 13.83
C PHE A 157 -11.68 -12.38 12.57
N ILE A 158 -12.94 -12.12 12.24
CA ILE A 158 -13.49 -12.40 10.92
C ILE A 158 -13.52 -11.06 10.18
N TYR A 159 -12.88 -11.01 9.04
CA TYR A 159 -12.95 -9.88 8.12
C TYR A 159 -13.97 -10.17 7.02
N ILE A 160 -14.92 -9.26 6.85
CA ILE A 160 -15.92 -9.30 5.78
C ILE A 160 -15.55 -8.20 4.78
N ALA A 161 -15.16 -8.58 3.57
CA ALA A 161 -14.89 -7.63 2.49
C ALA A 161 -16.18 -6.95 2.00
N ASN A 162 -16.04 -5.73 1.48
CA ASN A 162 -17.14 -4.95 0.89
C ASN A 162 -18.32 -4.73 1.85
N ARG A 163 -18.04 -4.35 3.08
CA ARG A 163 -19.08 -4.12 4.11
C ARG A 163 -19.97 -2.92 3.83
N ARG A 164 -19.52 -1.99 3.01
CA ARG A 164 -20.25 -0.80 2.61
C ARG A 164 -20.86 -1.01 1.23
N CYS A 165 -21.81 -1.95 1.15
CA CYS A 165 -22.68 -2.02 -0.01
C CYS A 165 -23.66 -0.85 0.06
N VAL A 166 -23.78 -0.09 -1.01
CA VAL A 166 -24.79 0.94 -1.19
C VAL A 166 -26.09 0.28 -1.64
#